data_d0e8101498b163ebc90ab4c3dbd4985c
#
_entry.id   d0e8101498b163ebc90ab4c3dbd4985c
#
_cell.length_a   1.000
_cell.length_b   1.000
_cell.length_c   1.000
_cell.angle_alpha   90.00
_cell.angle_beta   90.00
_cell.angle_gamma   90.00
#
_symmetry.space_group_name_H-M   'P 1'
#
loop_
_entity.id
_entity.type
_entity.pdbx_description
1 polymer ?
#
loop_
_entity_poly.entity_id
_entity_poly.type
_entity_poly.pdbx_seq_one_letter_code
_entity_poly.pdbx_strand_id
1 'polypeptide(L)'
;MVKWRNFYLMKIYDSKNKYIGVVDDISIDFYNGVVKGFTISPASIFKKHTYVSVDSIISVDEIMKIKNTSRFEGLKFKEIKYMDIINKEKKLLGVLEDLIIDEKTFEIKGMIISSGIF
;
A
#
# COMPACT_ATOMS: atom_id res chain seq x y z
N MET A 1 9.49 -10.59 -2.78
CA MET A 1 9.53 -9.10 -2.80
C MET A 1 8.67 -8.58 -3.93
N VAL A 2 7.80 -7.67 -3.62
CA VAL A 2 6.90 -7.05 -4.60
C VAL A 2 6.95 -5.53 -4.47
N LYS A 3 6.53 -4.84 -5.52
CA LYS A 3 6.39 -3.37 -5.51
C LYS A 3 4.99 -3.02 -5.05
N TRP A 4 4.81 -1.83 -4.46
CA TRP A 4 3.48 -1.34 -4.11
C TRP A 4 2.53 -1.39 -5.32
N ARG A 5 2.99 -1.02 -6.51
CA ARG A 5 2.17 -1.03 -7.72
C ARG A 5 1.53 -2.40 -8.02
N ASN A 6 2.13 -3.49 -7.54
CA ASN A 6 1.58 -4.84 -7.74
C ASN A 6 0.31 -5.08 -6.93
N PHE A 7 0.10 -4.31 -5.86
CA PHE A 7 -1.13 -4.38 -5.08
C PHE A 7 -2.24 -3.49 -5.65
N TYR A 8 -1.87 -2.44 -6.36
CA TYR A 8 -2.83 -1.45 -6.85
C TYR A 8 -3.88 -2.10 -7.74
N LEU A 9 -5.15 -1.81 -7.44
CA LEU A 9 -6.33 -2.38 -8.10
C LEU A 9 -6.52 -3.88 -7.92
N MET A 10 -5.77 -4.51 -7.02
CA MET A 10 -5.98 -5.92 -6.68
C MET A 10 -7.39 -6.08 -6.11
N LYS A 11 -8.11 -7.10 -6.57
CA LYS A 11 -9.45 -7.40 -6.09
C LYS A 11 -9.43 -7.96 -4.68
N ILE A 12 -10.38 -7.51 -3.86
CA ILE A 12 -10.49 -7.88 -2.46
C ILE A 12 -11.81 -8.61 -2.22
N TYR A 13 -11.71 -9.74 -1.55
CA TYR A 13 -12.86 -10.57 -1.17
C TYR A 13 -12.84 -10.81 0.34
N ASP A 14 -14.01 -10.93 0.96
CA ASP A 14 -14.09 -11.30 2.37
C ASP A 14 -13.95 -12.82 2.57
N SER A 15 -14.02 -13.27 3.83
CA SER A 15 -13.87 -14.68 4.18
C SER A 15 -15.00 -15.55 3.63
N LYS A 16 -16.10 -14.95 3.22
CA LYS A 16 -17.26 -15.64 2.61
C LYS A 16 -17.22 -15.55 1.09
N ASN A 17 -16.09 -15.13 0.52
CA ASN A 17 -15.90 -14.95 -0.93
C ASN A 17 -16.78 -13.87 -1.55
N LYS A 18 -17.24 -12.91 -0.74
CA LYS A 18 -17.96 -11.75 -1.24
C LYS A 18 -16.98 -10.70 -1.73
N TYR A 19 -17.23 -10.18 -2.94
CA TYR A 19 -16.40 -9.12 -3.51
C TYR A 19 -16.62 -7.80 -2.75
N ILE A 20 -15.52 -7.23 -2.24
CA ILE A 20 -15.54 -6.00 -1.44
C ILE A 20 -15.20 -4.77 -2.29
N GLY A 21 -14.20 -4.88 -3.13
CA GLY A 21 -13.68 -3.79 -3.93
C GLY A 21 -12.26 -4.05 -4.36
N VAL A 22 -11.51 -2.98 -4.60
CA VAL A 22 -10.11 -3.08 -5.03
C VAL A 22 -9.21 -2.25 -4.13
N VAL A 23 -7.93 -2.63 -4.08
CA VAL A 23 -6.91 -1.86 -3.39
C VAL A 23 -6.75 -0.50 -4.07
N ASP A 24 -6.89 0.56 -3.29
CA ASP A 24 -6.78 1.94 -3.77
C ASP A 24 -5.44 2.57 -3.41
N ASP A 25 -4.98 2.34 -2.19
CA ASP A 25 -3.71 2.87 -1.71
C ASP A 25 -3.14 1.98 -0.62
N ILE A 26 -1.89 2.21 -0.30
CA ILE A 26 -1.19 1.52 0.77
C ILE A 26 -0.99 2.50 1.93
N SER A 27 -1.09 1.99 3.14
CA SER A 27 -0.87 2.73 4.37
C SER A 27 0.45 2.30 4.99
N ILE A 28 1.26 3.26 5.40
CA ILE A 28 2.64 3.06 5.80
C ILE A 28 2.87 3.60 7.21
N ASP A 29 3.65 2.86 7.99
CA ASP A 29 4.30 3.36 9.20
C ASP A 29 5.76 3.63 8.84
N PHE A 30 6.10 4.91 8.69
CA PHE A 30 7.44 5.32 8.30
C PHE A 30 8.50 4.97 9.34
N TYR A 31 8.17 5.13 10.60
CA TYR A 31 9.13 4.89 11.69
C TYR A 31 9.56 3.45 11.76
N ASN A 32 8.61 2.55 11.63
CA ASN A 32 8.87 1.12 11.74
C ASN A 32 9.18 0.45 10.40
N GLY A 33 9.03 1.18 9.29
CA GLY A 33 9.30 0.66 7.97
C GLY A 33 8.40 -0.49 7.57
N VAL A 34 7.13 -0.41 7.92
CA VAL A 34 6.16 -1.48 7.63
C VAL A 34 4.91 -0.92 6.96
N VAL A 35 4.25 -1.80 6.21
CA VAL A 35 2.91 -1.54 5.69
C VAL A 35 1.92 -1.80 6.81
N LYS A 36 1.04 -0.84 7.06
CA LYS A 36 -0.03 -0.96 8.07
C LYS A 36 -1.28 -1.59 7.49
N GLY A 37 -1.59 -1.32 6.25
CA GLY A 37 -2.78 -1.81 5.61
C GLY A 37 -3.00 -1.22 4.23
N PHE A 38 -4.22 -1.38 3.74
CA PHE A 38 -4.62 -0.95 2.41
C PHE A 38 -5.96 -0.23 2.46
N THR A 39 -6.06 0.88 1.74
CA THR A 39 -7.37 1.50 1.54
C THR A 39 -8.10 0.78 0.41
N ILE A 40 -9.40 0.69 0.54
CA ILE A 40 -10.25 -0.07 -0.36
C ILE A 40 -11.22 0.87 -1.07
N SER A 41 -11.17 0.87 -2.39
CA SER A 41 -12.20 1.50 -3.21
C SER A 41 -13.34 0.49 -3.39
N PRO A 42 -14.56 0.83 -2.94
CA PRO A 42 -15.65 -0.15 -2.92
C PRO A 42 -16.14 -0.51 -4.32
N ALA A 43 -16.78 -1.67 -4.42
CA ALA A 43 -17.37 -2.16 -5.66
C ALA A 43 -18.54 -1.30 -6.14
N SER A 44 -19.18 -0.57 -5.25
CA SER A 44 -20.33 0.28 -5.54
C SER A 44 -20.04 1.73 -5.22
N ILE A 45 -20.46 2.64 -6.09
CA ILE A 45 -20.34 4.10 -5.88
C ILE A 45 -21.14 4.58 -4.66
N PHE A 46 -22.10 3.79 -4.19
CA PHE A 46 -22.93 4.14 -3.04
C PHE A 46 -22.31 3.72 -1.70
N LYS A 47 -21.22 2.99 -1.73
CA LYS A 47 -20.50 2.58 -0.49
C LYS A 47 -19.32 3.49 -0.25
N LYS A 48 -19.00 3.69 1.03
CA LYS A 48 -17.84 4.48 1.43
C LYS A 48 -16.55 3.69 1.22
N HIS A 49 -15.46 4.40 0.98
CA HIS A 49 -14.13 3.82 1.05
C HIS A 49 -13.88 3.24 2.44
N THR A 50 -13.20 2.13 2.49
CA THR A 50 -12.86 1.45 3.73
C THR A 50 -11.36 1.14 3.76
N TYR A 51 -10.94 0.41 4.79
CA TYR A 51 -9.54 0.12 5.04
C TYR A 51 -9.41 -1.28 5.64
N VAL A 52 -8.36 -1.99 5.30
CA VAL A 52 -8.01 -3.26 5.90
C VAL A 52 -6.62 -3.17 6.49
N SER A 53 -6.49 -3.52 7.78
CA SER A 53 -5.20 -3.69 8.44
C SER A 53 -4.53 -4.98 7.94
N VAL A 54 -3.20 -4.98 7.89
CA VAL A 54 -2.46 -6.19 7.52
C VAL A 54 -2.81 -7.37 8.42
N ASP A 55 -3.15 -7.11 9.67
CA ASP A 55 -3.54 -8.15 10.63
C ASP A 55 -4.85 -8.86 10.26
N SER A 56 -5.68 -8.23 9.44
CA SER A 56 -6.94 -8.79 8.97
C SER A 56 -6.85 -9.42 7.59
N ILE A 57 -5.66 -9.47 7.00
CA ILE A 57 -5.45 -10.11 5.71
C ILE A 57 -5.28 -11.62 5.92
N ILE A 58 -6.10 -12.40 5.23
CA ILE A 58 -6.04 -13.86 5.28
C ILE A 58 -4.99 -14.37 4.30
N SER A 59 -5.03 -13.87 3.08
CA SER A 59 -4.10 -14.28 2.02
C SER A 59 -3.97 -13.20 0.96
N VAL A 60 -2.82 -13.17 0.33
CA VAL A 60 -2.54 -12.31 -0.82
C VAL A 60 -1.90 -13.17 -1.89
N ASP A 61 -2.52 -13.19 -3.05
CA ASP A 61 -2.00 -13.86 -4.22
C ASP A 61 -2.39 -13.00 -5.43
N GLU A 62 -3.16 -13.50 -6.39
CA GLU A 62 -3.73 -12.66 -7.45
C GLU A 62 -4.88 -11.80 -6.92
N ILE A 63 -5.51 -12.26 -5.86
CA ILE A 63 -6.54 -11.52 -5.12
C ILE A 63 -6.14 -11.44 -3.65
N MET A 64 -6.78 -10.53 -2.94
CA MET A 64 -6.61 -10.40 -1.49
C MET A 64 -7.87 -10.89 -0.78
N LYS A 65 -7.69 -11.76 0.21
CA LYS A 65 -8.78 -12.19 1.10
C LYS A 65 -8.58 -11.56 2.46
N ILE A 66 -9.66 -11.03 3.01
CA ILE A 66 -9.61 -10.32 4.30
C ILE A 66 -10.69 -10.84 5.25
N LYS A 67 -10.45 -10.65 6.55
CA LYS A 67 -11.43 -10.95 7.60
C LYS A 67 -12.38 -9.79 7.80
N ASN A 68 -11.85 -8.65 8.21
CA ASN A 68 -12.61 -7.47 8.59
C ASN A 68 -12.00 -6.20 8.04
N THR A 69 -12.84 -5.20 7.82
CA THR A 69 -12.37 -3.84 7.58
C THR A 69 -12.24 -3.10 8.91
N SER A 70 -11.48 -2.02 8.91
CA SER A 70 -11.26 -1.21 10.10
C SER A 70 -11.06 0.25 9.73
N ARG A 71 -10.70 1.07 10.72
CA ARG A 71 -10.38 2.48 10.52
C ARG A 71 -9.00 2.61 9.89
N PHE A 72 -8.87 3.61 9.03
CA PHE A 72 -7.58 3.96 8.43
C PHE A 72 -6.56 4.35 9.51
N GLU A 73 -5.33 3.83 9.35
CA GLU A 73 -4.18 4.17 10.16
C GLU A 73 -2.96 4.34 9.27
N GLY A 74 -2.07 5.26 9.65
CA GLY A 74 -0.79 5.45 8.98
C GLY A 74 -0.82 6.58 7.98
N LEU A 75 0.13 6.52 7.04
CA LEU A 75 0.34 7.52 6.00
C LEU A 75 0.09 6.89 4.64
N LYS A 76 -0.73 7.53 3.83
CA LYS A 76 -1.01 7.04 2.46
C LYS A 76 0.19 7.25 1.56
N PHE A 77 0.52 6.24 0.75
CA PHE A 77 1.61 6.37 -0.21
C PHE A 77 1.38 7.50 -1.20
N LYS A 78 0.14 7.75 -1.60
CA LYS A 78 -0.20 8.86 -2.50
C LYS A 78 0.27 10.22 -1.97
N GLU A 79 0.34 10.37 -0.65
CA GLU A 79 0.76 11.63 -0.02
C GLU A 79 2.27 11.85 -0.09
N ILE A 80 3.05 10.78 -0.27
CA ILE A 80 4.52 10.86 -0.28
C ILE A 80 5.13 10.50 -1.63
N LYS A 81 4.35 9.96 -2.55
CA LYS A 81 4.82 9.66 -3.89
C LYS A 81 5.33 10.93 -4.55
N TYR A 82 6.48 10.83 -5.21
CA TYR A 82 7.19 11.92 -5.87
C TYR A 82 7.85 12.93 -4.93
N MET A 83 7.90 12.65 -3.61
CA MET A 83 8.68 13.48 -2.72
C MET A 83 10.17 13.36 -3.03
N ASP A 84 10.91 14.43 -2.77
CA ASP A 84 12.35 14.45 -2.99
C ASP A 84 13.07 13.52 -2.02
N ILE A 85 14.01 12.74 -2.55
CA ILE A 85 14.89 11.89 -1.76
C ILE A 85 16.28 12.50 -1.80
N ILE A 86 16.81 12.83 -0.63
CA ILE A 86 18.15 13.40 -0.49
C ILE A 86 19.01 12.48 0.35
N ASN A 87 20.33 12.51 0.10
CA ASN A 87 21.28 11.76 0.91
C ASN A 87 21.77 12.58 2.11
N LYS A 88 22.69 12.01 2.90
CA LYS A 88 23.24 12.67 4.08
C LYS A 88 23.98 13.97 3.77
N GLU A 89 24.56 14.11 2.57
CA GLU A 89 25.21 15.32 2.11
C GLU A 89 24.23 16.33 1.52
N LYS A 90 22.92 16.08 1.66
CA LYS A 90 21.84 16.93 1.15
C LYS A 90 21.80 17.04 -0.37
N LYS A 91 22.35 16.04 -1.07
CA LYS A 91 22.23 15.95 -2.52
C LYS A 91 20.91 15.28 -2.90
N LEU A 92 20.26 15.82 -3.90
CA LEU A 92 19.04 15.22 -4.45
C LEU A 92 19.39 13.93 -5.19
N LEU A 93 18.81 12.82 -4.77
CA LEU A 93 18.96 11.52 -5.44
C LEU A 93 17.88 11.29 -6.49
N GLY A 94 16.72 11.89 -6.30
CA GLY A 94 15.57 11.73 -7.15
C GLY A 94 14.29 11.88 -6.38
N VAL A 95 13.21 11.32 -6.92
CA VAL A 95 11.90 11.32 -6.27
C VAL A 95 11.46 9.91 -5.98
N LEU A 96 10.65 9.76 -4.92
CA LEU A 96 10.10 8.46 -4.55
C LEU A 96 9.05 8.03 -5.58
N GLU A 97 9.27 6.88 -6.21
CA GLU A 97 8.37 6.35 -7.23
C GLU A 97 7.57 5.16 -6.75
N ASP A 98 8.20 4.26 -5.99
CA ASP A 98 7.56 3.05 -5.52
C ASP A 98 8.27 2.52 -4.27
N LEU A 99 7.68 1.52 -3.64
CA LEU A 99 8.24 0.82 -2.49
C LEU A 99 8.42 -0.64 -2.82
N ILE A 100 9.46 -1.24 -2.25
CA ILE A 100 9.69 -2.69 -2.31
C ILE A 100 9.24 -3.27 -0.98
N ILE A 101 8.32 -4.22 -1.03
CA ILE A 101 7.63 -4.76 0.13
C ILE A 101 7.84 -6.26 0.18
N ASP A 102 8.13 -6.78 1.38
CA ASP A 102 8.08 -8.20 1.63
C ASP A 102 6.61 -8.61 1.78
N GLU A 103 6.10 -9.40 0.85
CA GLU A 103 4.69 -9.79 0.81
C GLU A 103 4.29 -10.74 1.94
N LYS A 104 5.24 -11.29 2.68
CA LYS A 104 4.99 -12.19 3.81
C LYS A 104 4.95 -11.44 5.14
N THR A 105 5.87 -10.51 5.34
CA THR A 105 6.01 -9.77 6.60
C THR A 105 5.42 -8.38 6.54
N PHE A 106 5.14 -7.87 5.34
CA PHE A 106 4.73 -6.50 5.06
C PHE A 106 5.77 -5.45 5.50
N GLU A 107 7.02 -5.87 5.66
CA GLU A 107 8.11 -4.93 5.87
C GLU A 107 8.46 -4.21 4.56
N ILE A 108 8.79 -2.93 4.66
CA ILE A 108 9.29 -2.16 3.54
C ILE A 108 10.79 -2.41 3.47
N LYS A 109 11.25 -3.03 2.38
CA LYS A 109 12.64 -3.44 2.21
C LYS A 109 13.45 -2.47 1.37
N GLY A 110 12.80 -1.55 0.68
CA GLY A 110 13.50 -0.58 -0.13
C GLY A 110 12.56 0.41 -0.79
N MET A 111 13.17 1.36 -1.47
CA MET A 111 12.47 2.40 -2.23
C MET A 111 12.96 2.38 -3.66
N ILE A 112 12.05 2.63 -4.59
CA ILE A 112 12.41 2.88 -5.99
C ILE A 112 12.42 4.39 -6.18
N ILE A 113 13.57 4.89 -6.59
CA ILE A 113 13.81 6.31 -6.78
C ILE A 113 13.97 6.57 -8.28
N SER A 114 13.22 7.53 -8.80
CA SER A 114 13.37 7.98 -10.17
C SER A 114 14.28 9.18 -10.20
N SER A 115 15.34 9.11 -11.00
CA SER A 115 16.25 10.23 -11.24
C SER A 115 15.98 10.91 -12.58
N GLY A 116 14.81 10.65 -13.15
CA GLY A 116 14.45 11.17 -14.46
C GLY A 116 14.40 12.70 -14.52
N ILE A 117 14.08 13.19 -15.69
CA ILE A 117 13.95 14.63 -15.94
C ILE A 117 12.68 15.14 -15.27
N PHE A 118 12.83 16.15 -14.48
CA PHE A 118 11.73 16.77 -13.74
C PHE A 118 11.46 18.16 -14.25
#